data_5251669bac5d79ad0ee3f24276e409f3
#
_entry.id   5251669bac5d79ad0ee3f24276e409f3
#
_cell.length_a   1.000
_cell.length_b   1.000
_cell.length_c   1.000
_cell.angle_alpha   90.00
_cell.angle_beta   90.00
_cell.angle_gamma   90.00
#
_symmetry.space_group_name_H-M   'P 1'
#
loop_
_entity.id
_entity.type
_entity.pdbx_description
1 polymer ?
#
loop_
_entity_poly.entity_id
_entity_poly.type
_entity_poly.pdbx_seq_one_letter_code
_entity_poly.pdbx_strand_id
1 'polypeptide(L)'
;MTALAVRLHTTELRLKLIGGAIIALIAMAVLAAALFVGRNRAEAAAPVKINPTKAAQLIDATSGTKANEFQAIGDQAKVINASLPFAADPIHAARPFALSGSDLDERRALLCMTQAVYYEAGFEPVEGRRAVAQVILNRMRHPAFPKSVCGVVYQGAGTGVCQFSFVCDGALYRAPARDAWARAEDIARQALDGYVETAVGEATHYHADYVAPRWAPLLSKVAQIGQHIFYRWPGAWGQPAAFTGRYIGEPRDPLSMRPSKPTAEQIEGMPIVESPAGPITDGTVLKRAPDDVGGLLDPSKGWTLSIPDPTQSDGGATKTIATQETKPATTTAEAAAPAVTQVASR
;
A
#
# COMPACT_ATOMS: atom_id res chain seq x y z
N MET A 1 22.07 79.50 2.41
CA MET A 1 21.54 78.44 1.51
C MET A 1 22.43 77.19 1.38
N THR A 2 23.54 77.08 2.08
CA THR A 2 24.53 75.98 1.87
C THR A 2 24.33 74.70 2.71
N ALA A 3 23.76 74.78 3.89
CA ALA A 3 23.63 73.59 4.79
C ALA A 3 22.50 72.60 4.39
N LEU A 4 21.47 73.09 3.75
CA LEU A 4 20.30 72.26 3.31
C LEU A 4 20.65 71.44 2.07
N ALA A 5 21.43 72.01 1.14
CA ALA A 5 21.87 71.33 -0.08
C ALA A 5 22.83 70.18 0.23
N VAL A 6 23.73 70.35 1.23
CA VAL A 6 24.65 69.30 1.66
C VAL A 6 23.90 68.11 2.32
N ARG A 7 22.88 68.37 3.12
CA ARG A 7 22.04 67.31 3.74
C ARG A 7 21.23 66.51 2.72
N LEU A 8 20.71 67.14 1.69
CA LEU A 8 19.97 66.46 0.62
C LEU A 8 20.91 65.55 -0.20
N HIS A 9 22.11 66.03 -0.49
CA HIS A 9 23.07 65.25 -1.27
C HIS A 9 23.59 64.01 -0.50
N THR A 10 23.78 64.11 0.83
CA THR A 10 24.19 62.95 1.68
C THR A 10 23.07 61.95 1.89
N THR A 11 21.82 62.36 1.91
CA THR A 11 20.67 61.44 1.98
C THR A 11 20.48 60.67 0.68
N GLU A 12 20.58 61.31 -0.48
CA GLU A 12 20.51 60.63 -1.78
C GLU A 12 21.65 59.60 -1.96
N LEU A 13 22.87 59.96 -1.55
CA LEU A 13 24.02 59.07 -1.64
C LEU A 13 23.83 57.84 -0.72
N ARG A 14 23.29 58.02 0.50
CA ARG A 14 22.99 56.93 1.42
C ARG A 14 21.91 56.02 0.87
N LEU A 15 20.84 56.55 0.28
CA LEU A 15 19.76 55.75 -0.36
C LEU A 15 20.30 54.93 -1.55
N LYS A 16 21.17 55.51 -2.38
CA LYS A 16 21.81 54.77 -3.50
C LYS A 16 22.77 53.68 -3.01
N LEU A 17 23.50 53.90 -1.92
CA LEU A 17 24.38 52.89 -1.31
C LEU A 17 23.57 51.75 -0.66
N ILE A 18 22.47 52.06 0.04
CA ILE A 18 21.59 51.05 0.65
C ILE A 18 20.90 50.25 -0.45
N GLY A 19 20.37 50.90 -1.50
CA GLY A 19 19.77 50.23 -2.65
C GLY A 19 20.73 49.30 -3.36
N GLY A 20 21.97 49.73 -3.58
CA GLY A 20 23.04 48.90 -4.15
C GLY A 20 23.42 47.69 -3.30
N ALA A 21 23.47 47.87 -1.96
CA ALA A 21 23.72 46.77 -1.03
C ALA A 21 22.59 45.72 -1.01
N ILE A 22 21.35 46.17 -1.06
CA ILE A 22 20.19 45.28 -1.11
C ILE A 22 20.18 44.47 -2.42
N ILE A 23 20.45 45.09 -3.56
CA ILE A 23 20.53 44.41 -4.85
C ILE A 23 21.65 43.37 -4.85
N ALA A 24 22.81 43.70 -4.28
CA ALA A 24 23.95 42.78 -4.17
C ALA A 24 23.61 41.57 -3.27
N LEU A 25 22.90 41.79 -2.15
CA LEU A 25 22.44 40.69 -1.27
C LEU A 25 21.45 39.77 -1.95
N ILE A 26 20.47 40.32 -2.69
CA ILE A 26 19.51 39.52 -3.47
C ILE A 26 20.24 38.74 -4.55
N ALA A 27 21.19 39.34 -5.28
CA ALA A 27 21.97 38.64 -6.30
C ALA A 27 22.81 37.49 -5.71
N MET A 28 23.41 37.67 -4.54
CA MET A 28 24.14 36.62 -3.83
C MET A 28 23.21 35.51 -3.35
N ALA A 29 22.02 35.84 -2.86
CA ALA A 29 21.03 34.82 -2.43
C ALA A 29 20.53 33.99 -3.62
N VAL A 30 20.25 34.62 -4.76
CA VAL A 30 19.87 33.93 -6.00
C VAL A 30 21.01 33.05 -6.53
N LEU A 31 22.23 33.51 -6.49
CA LEU A 31 23.41 32.74 -6.90
C LEU A 31 23.63 31.54 -5.95
N ALA A 32 23.50 31.75 -4.64
CA ALA A 32 23.61 30.68 -3.66
C ALA A 32 22.50 29.62 -3.85
N ALA A 33 21.26 30.05 -4.10
CA ALA A 33 20.14 29.15 -4.40
C ALA A 33 20.37 28.38 -5.73
N ALA A 34 20.89 29.05 -6.76
CA ALA A 34 21.22 28.42 -8.03
C ALA A 34 22.36 27.39 -7.89
N LEU A 35 23.39 27.69 -7.10
CA LEU A 35 24.48 26.78 -6.80
C LEU A 35 24.01 25.59 -5.95
N PHE A 36 23.09 25.81 -4.99
CA PHE A 36 22.49 24.75 -4.18
C PHE A 36 21.63 23.81 -5.04
N VAL A 37 20.79 24.37 -5.90
CA VAL A 37 19.99 23.59 -6.87
C VAL A 37 20.88 22.88 -7.90
N GLY A 38 21.94 23.52 -8.36
CA GLY A 38 22.92 22.93 -9.28
C GLY A 38 23.69 21.77 -8.64
N ARG A 39 24.07 21.91 -7.37
CA ARG A 39 24.77 20.87 -6.61
C ARG A 39 23.88 19.65 -6.37
N ASN A 40 22.60 19.87 -6.05
CA ASN A 40 21.64 18.77 -5.91
C ASN A 40 21.28 18.08 -7.25
N ARG A 41 21.48 18.77 -8.39
CA ARG A 41 21.36 18.16 -9.73
C ARG A 41 22.60 17.41 -10.17
N ALA A 42 23.79 17.81 -9.72
CA ALA A 42 25.07 17.18 -10.11
C ALA A 42 25.30 15.83 -9.45
N GLU A 43 24.56 15.52 -8.39
CA GLU A 43 24.63 14.24 -7.68
C GLU A 43 23.56 13.23 -8.16
N ALA A 44 23.13 13.32 -9.41
CA ALA A 44 22.42 12.25 -10.08
C ALA A 44 23.40 11.06 -10.18
N ALA A 45 23.33 10.17 -9.20
CA ALA A 45 24.16 8.96 -9.16
C ALA A 45 24.15 8.28 -10.53
N ALA A 46 25.33 7.85 -10.99
CA ALA A 46 25.44 7.11 -12.24
C ALA A 46 24.43 5.96 -12.25
N PRO A 47 23.79 5.67 -13.39
CA PRO A 47 22.78 4.62 -13.45
C PRO A 47 23.39 3.30 -12.98
N VAL A 48 22.67 2.65 -12.06
CA VAL A 48 23.10 1.37 -11.50
C VAL A 48 23.09 0.34 -12.60
N LYS A 49 24.26 -0.20 -12.93
CA LYS A 49 24.40 -1.30 -13.87
C LYS A 49 24.10 -2.60 -13.13
N ILE A 50 22.99 -3.23 -13.47
CA ILE A 50 22.68 -4.60 -13.05
C ILE A 50 22.87 -5.53 -14.24
N ASN A 51 23.32 -6.77 -13.99
CA ASN A 51 23.33 -7.79 -15.03
C ASN A 51 21.88 -8.07 -15.49
N PRO A 52 21.57 -7.89 -16.80
CA PRO A 52 20.20 -8.04 -17.30
C PRO A 52 19.60 -9.41 -17.03
N THR A 53 20.39 -10.48 -17.10
CA THR A 53 19.96 -11.85 -16.83
C THR A 53 19.54 -12.00 -15.37
N LYS A 54 20.33 -11.45 -14.44
CA LYS A 54 19.98 -11.46 -13.01
C LYS A 54 18.74 -10.65 -12.71
N ALA A 55 18.59 -9.49 -13.36
CA ALA A 55 17.37 -8.67 -13.24
C ALA A 55 16.15 -9.45 -13.71
N ALA A 56 16.21 -10.06 -14.90
CA ALA A 56 15.12 -10.87 -15.44
C ALA A 56 14.75 -12.05 -14.53
N GLN A 57 15.74 -12.75 -13.96
CA GLN A 57 15.51 -13.85 -13.03
C GLN A 57 14.81 -13.38 -11.73
N LEU A 58 15.23 -12.25 -11.18
CA LEU A 58 14.59 -11.69 -9.98
C LEU A 58 13.15 -11.23 -10.25
N ILE A 59 12.92 -10.55 -11.38
CA ILE A 59 11.57 -10.14 -11.81
C ILE A 59 10.69 -11.37 -12.01
N ASP A 60 11.17 -12.39 -12.71
CA ASP A 60 10.43 -13.63 -12.95
C ASP A 60 10.10 -14.36 -11.64
N ALA A 61 11.02 -14.44 -10.69
CA ALA A 61 10.80 -15.09 -9.40
C ALA A 61 9.79 -14.35 -8.51
N THR A 62 9.62 -13.02 -8.69
CA THR A 62 8.76 -12.17 -7.85
C THR A 62 7.49 -11.70 -8.56
N SER A 63 7.19 -12.23 -9.75
CA SER A 63 6.06 -11.79 -10.59
C SER A 63 5.20 -12.98 -11.04
N GLY A 64 4.01 -12.66 -11.50
CA GLY A 64 3.10 -13.65 -12.08
C GLY A 64 2.74 -14.74 -11.06
N THR A 65 2.59 -15.96 -11.55
CA THR A 65 2.23 -17.12 -10.71
C THR A 65 3.29 -17.44 -9.66
N LYS A 66 4.57 -17.19 -9.96
CA LYS A 66 5.69 -17.44 -9.03
C LYS A 66 5.63 -16.54 -7.78
N ALA A 67 5.09 -15.35 -7.89
CA ALA A 67 4.90 -14.46 -6.74
C ALA A 67 4.03 -15.10 -5.65
N ASN A 68 3.12 -15.99 -6.04
CA ASN A 68 2.16 -16.67 -5.16
C ASN A 68 2.57 -18.10 -4.82
N GLU A 69 3.81 -18.52 -5.11
CA GLU A 69 4.34 -19.79 -4.67
C GLU A 69 4.84 -19.70 -3.23
N PHE A 70 4.15 -20.36 -2.32
CA PHE A 70 4.51 -20.41 -0.90
C PHE A 70 5.20 -21.74 -0.56
N GLN A 71 6.24 -21.66 0.27
CA GLN A 71 6.86 -22.84 0.87
C GLN A 71 6.17 -23.26 2.17
N ALA A 72 5.46 -22.35 2.84
CA ALA A 72 4.67 -22.60 4.03
C ALA A 72 3.59 -21.52 4.24
N ILE A 73 2.56 -21.86 5.02
CA ILE A 73 1.47 -20.99 5.45
C ILE A 73 1.26 -21.18 6.96
N GLY A 74 0.68 -20.17 7.63
CA GLY A 74 0.37 -20.20 9.07
C GLY A 74 1.63 -20.14 9.95
N ASP A 75 1.64 -20.86 11.07
CA ASP A 75 2.71 -20.78 12.05
C ASP A 75 4.06 -21.26 11.51
N GLN A 76 4.07 -22.23 10.62
CA GLN A 76 5.30 -22.65 9.94
C GLN A 76 5.91 -21.52 9.11
N ALA A 77 5.08 -20.73 8.44
CA ALA A 77 5.55 -19.56 7.70
C ALA A 77 6.17 -18.51 8.63
N LYS A 78 5.55 -18.27 9.80
CA LYS A 78 6.11 -17.34 10.80
C LYS A 78 7.50 -17.78 11.28
N VAL A 79 7.70 -19.07 11.52
CA VAL A 79 9.02 -19.61 11.90
C VAL A 79 10.05 -19.39 10.78
N ILE A 80 9.70 -19.70 9.53
CA ILE A 80 10.57 -19.48 8.38
C ILE A 80 10.91 -17.99 8.24
N ASN A 81 9.89 -17.13 8.28
CA ASN A 81 10.07 -15.68 8.15
C ASN A 81 10.93 -15.08 9.26
N ALA A 82 10.79 -15.59 10.50
CA ALA A 82 11.61 -15.16 11.64
C ALA A 82 13.09 -15.60 11.46
N SER A 83 13.35 -16.69 10.79
CA SER A 83 14.72 -17.19 10.52
C SER A 83 15.45 -16.36 9.46
N LEU A 84 14.74 -15.64 8.59
CA LEU A 84 15.35 -14.78 7.58
C LEU A 84 15.93 -13.53 8.26
N PRO A 85 17.24 -13.26 8.11
CA PRO A 85 17.84 -12.08 8.73
C PRO A 85 17.38 -10.80 8.07
N PHE A 86 17.33 -9.73 8.85
CA PHE A 86 17.22 -8.39 8.30
C PHE A 86 18.51 -7.99 7.57
N ALA A 87 18.39 -7.17 6.54
CA ALA A 87 19.52 -6.61 5.82
C ALA A 87 20.44 -5.84 6.78
N ALA A 88 21.75 -6.08 6.69
CA ALA A 88 22.75 -5.38 7.50
C ALA A 88 22.97 -3.94 7.04
N ASP A 89 22.72 -3.66 5.74
CA ASP A 89 22.87 -2.30 5.19
C ASP A 89 21.82 -1.35 5.76
N PRO A 90 22.18 -0.07 6.00
CA PRO A 90 21.23 0.93 6.47
C PRO A 90 19.99 1.05 5.57
N ILE A 91 18.86 1.33 6.19
CA ILE A 91 17.64 1.72 5.48
C ILE A 91 17.78 3.19 5.11
N HIS A 92 17.82 3.48 3.82
CA HIS A 92 17.79 4.84 3.31
C HIS A 92 16.34 5.25 3.10
N ALA A 93 15.98 6.45 3.56
CA ALA A 93 14.65 7.00 3.27
C ALA A 93 14.48 7.20 1.77
N ALA A 94 13.35 6.76 1.23
CA ALA A 94 12.99 7.06 -0.14
C ALA A 94 12.89 8.58 -0.36
N ARG A 95 13.11 9.04 -1.58
CA ARG A 95 12.91 10.46 -1.90
C ARG A 95 11.44 10.82 -1.84
N PRO A 96 11.05 11.99 -1.30
CA PRO A 96 9.67 12.47 -1.36
C PRO A 96 9.12 12.44 -2.79
N PHE A 97 7.86 12.07 -2.94
CA PHE A 97 7.14 12.11 -4.20
C PHE A 97 5.98 13.10 -4.07
N ALA A 98 6.01 14.16 -4.84
CA ALA A 98 4.86 15.02 -5.03
C ALA A 98 4.30 14.76 -6.43
N LEU A 99 3.03 14.40 -6.48
CA LEU A 99 2.35 14.17 -7.74
C LEU A 99 2.30 15.48 -8.52
N SER A 100 2.68 15.43 -9.78
CA SER A 100 2.57 16.53 -10.72
C SER A 100 1.96 15.98 -12.01
N GLY A 101 0.72 16.33 -12.28
CA GLY A 101 -0.03 15.85 -13.44
C GLY A 101 -1.23 16.74 -13.70
N SER A 102 -2.15 16.30 -14.54
CA SER A 102 -3.45 16.93 -14.67
C SER A 102 -4.34 16.57 -13.47
N ASP A 103 -5.39 17.39 -13.23
CA ASP A 103 -6.40 17.07 -12.21
C ASP A 103 -7.00 15.67 -12.38
N LEU A 104 -7.03 15.17 -13.63
CA LEU A 104 -7.50 13.81 -13.93
C LEU A 104 -6.49 12.76 -13.48
N ASP A 105 -5.20 12.98 -13.68
CA ASP A 105 -4.15 12.12 -13.18
C ASP A 105 -4.16 12.06 -11.66
N GLU A 106 -4.33 13.20 -10.99
CA GLU A 106 -4.40 13.30 -9.54
C GLU A 106 -5.56 12.47 -8.97
N ARG A 107 -6.77 12.65 -9.54
CA ARG A 107 -7.94 11.86 -9.10
C ARG A 107 -7.77 10.36 -9.32
N ARG A 108 -7.18 9.95 -10.45
CA ARG A 108 -6.93 8.54 -10.76
C ARG A 108 -5.87 7.94 -9.85
N ALA A 109 -4.75 8.62 -9.67
CA ALA A 109 -3.69 8.20 -8.78
C ALA A 109 -4.18 8.06 -7.33
N LEU A 110 -4.97 9.04 -6.85
CA LEU A 110 -5.57 9.00 -5.53
C LEU A 110 -6.51 7.79 -5.38
N LEU A 111 -7.37 7.54 -6.35
CA LEU A 111 -8.27 6.38 -6.31
C LEU A 111 -7.48 5.07 -6.27
N CYS A 112 -6.49 4.88 -7.13
CA CYS A 112 -5.69 3.66 -7.18
C CYS A 112 -4.89 3.45 -5.90
N MET A 113 -4.27 4.49 -5.37
CA MET A 113 -3.53 4.44 -4.10
C MET A 113 -4.46 4.12 -2.93
N THR A 114 -5.64 4.75 -2.87
CA THR A 114 -6.65 4.48 -1.85
C THR A 114 -7.10 3.02 -1.88
N GLN A 115 -7.38 2.49 -3.07
CA GLN A 115 -7.75 1.08 -3.24
C GLN A 115 -6.66 0.15 -2.69
N ALA A 116 -5.41 0.38 -3.05
CA ALA A 116 -4.32 -0.46 -2.58
C ALA A 116 -4.16 -0.38 -1.05
N VAL A 117 -4.15 0.81 -0.46
CA VAL A 117 -4.06 0.99 1.00
C VAL A 117 -5.25 0.34 1.71
N TYR A 118 -6.46 0.49 1.17
CA TYR A 118 -7.68 -0.06 1.75
C TYR A 118 -7.69 -1.59 1.75
N TYR A 119 -7.45 -2.21 0.59
CA TYR A 119 -7.57 -3.66 0.45
C TYR A 119 -6.37 -4.42 1.00
N GLU A 120 -5.16 -3.87 0.88
CA GLU A 120 -3.94 -4.54 1.33
C GLU A 120 -3.63 -4.31 2.81
N ALA A 121 -3.97 -3.13 3.34
CA ALA A 121 -3.52 -2.70 4.65
C ALA A 121 -4.63 -2.08 5.52
N GLY A 122 -5.90 -2.29 5.21
CA GLY A 122 -7.02 -1.66 5.91
C GLY A 122 -7.04 -1.90 7.43
N PHE A 123 -6.49 -3.03 7.87
CA PHE A 123 -6.41 -3.43 9.28
C PHE A 123 -5.01 -3.25 9.90
N GLU A 124 -4.04 -2.84 9.08
CA GLU A 124 -2.69 -2.58 9.57
C GLU A 124 -2.63 -1.29 10.41
N PRO A 125 -1.63 -1.13 11.30
CA PRO A 125 -1.36 0.14 11.95
C PRO A 125 -1.09 1.24 10.91
N VAL A 126 -1.15 2.50 11.32
CA VAL A 126 -0.99 3.65 10.41
C VAL A 126 0.32 3.57 9.63
N GLU A 127 1.40 3.17 10.30
CA GLU A 127 2.73 2.98 9.71
C GLU A 127 2.71 1.86 8.65
N GLY A 128 1.99 0.77 8.89
CA GLY A 128 1.84 -0.33 7.92
C GLY A 128 1.08 0.10 6.66
N ARG A 129 0.02 0.88 6.83
CA ARG A 129 -0.73 1.47 5.71
C ARG A 129 0.14 2.44 4.88
N ARG A 130 0.93 3.30 5.56
CA ARG A 130 1.89 4.20 4.93
C ARG A 130 2.99 3.44 4.21
N ALA A 131 3.45 2.33 4.79
CA ALA A 131 4.45 1.45 4.19
C ALA A 131 3.97 0.83 2.88
N VAL A 132 2.71 0.38 2.80
CA VAL A 132 2.12 -0.11 1.53
C VAL A 132 2.06 1.00 0.49
N ALA A 133 1.63 2.21 0.85
CA ALA A 133 1.65 3.35 -0.06
C ALA A 133 3.08 3.68 -0.54
N GLN A 134 4.06 3.62 0.36
CA GLN A 134 5.47 3.84 0.03
C GLN A 134 5.99 2.78 -0.97
N VAL A 135 5.64 1.51 -0.80
CA VAL A 135 6.02 0.44 -1.75
C VAL A 135 5.51 0.74 -3.15
N ILE A 136 4.28 1.23 -3.31
CA ILE A 136 3.72 1.58 -4.62
C ILE A 136 4.53 2.71 -5.27
N LEU A 137 4.87 3.76 -4.51
CA LEU A 137 5.70 4.86 -5.01
C LEU A 137 7.13 4.42 -5.35
N ASN A 138 7.70 3.52 -4.56
CA ASN A 138 9.00 2.92 -4.83
C ASN A 138 8.97 2.08 -6.12
N ARG A 139 7.95 1.23 -6.29
CA ARG A 139 7.75 0.47 -7.53
C ARG A 139 7.67 1.39 -8.73
N MET A 140 6.86 2.43 -8.68
CA MET A 140 6.74 3.39 -9.78
C MET A 140 8.09 4.01 -10.18
N ARG A 141 8.98 4.24 -9.21
CA ARG A 141 10.32 4.78 -9.46
C ARG A 141 11.35 3.75 -9.90
N HIS A 142 11.14 2.47 -9.56
CA HIS A 142 12.10 1.43 -9.91
C HIS A 142 11.91 0.97 -11.37
N PRO A 143 13.00 0.72 -12.16
CA PRO A 143 12.89 0.38 -13.58
C PRO A 143 12.11 -0.91 -13.87
N ALA A 144 11.99 -1.82 -12.92
CA ALA A 144 11.28 -3.09 -13.09
C ALA A 144 9.75 -2.95 -13.13
N PHE A 145 9.17 -1.79 -12.80
CA PHE A 145 7.73 -1.64 -12.63
C PHE A 145 7.15 -0.53 -13.52
N PRO A 146 5.81 -0.48 -13.70
CA PRO A 146 5.12 0.61 -14.39
C PRO A 146 5.40 1.98 -13.78
N LYS A 147 5.27 3.04 -14.58
CA LYS A 147 5.65 4.41 -14.21
C LYS A 147 4.47 5.29 -13.82
N SER A 148 3.36 4.67 -13.36
CA SER A 148 2.19 5.35 -12.83
C SER A 148 1.63 4.58 -11.63
N VAL A 149 0.86 5.25 -10.79
CA VAL A 149 0.26 4.64 -9.59
C VAL A 149 -0.72 3.54 -9.99
N CYS A 150 -1.67 3.85 -10.87
CA CYS A 150 -2.63 2.86 -11.36
C CYS A 150 -1.96 1.74 -12.16
N GLY A 151 -0.91 2.06 -12.92
CA GLY A 151 -0.12 1.04 -13.62
C GLY A 151 0.51 0.01 -12.69
N VAL A 152 1.02 0.45 -11.53
CA VAL A 152 1.55 -0.45 -10.49
C VAL A 152 0.43 -1.24 -9.82
N VAL A 153 -0.66 -0.58 -9.44
CA VAL A 153 -1.77 -1.21 -8.71
C VAL A 153 -2.49 -2.25 -9.58
N TYR A 154 -2.74 -1.93 -10.84
CA TYR A 154 -3.45 -2.82 -11.77
C TYR A 154 -2.51 -3.69 -12.62
N GLN A 155 -1.23 -3.80 -12.24
CA GLN A 155 -0.29 -4.65 -12.97
C GLN A 155 -0.78 -6.10 -12.98
N GLY A 156 -0.85 -6.69 -14.18
CA GLY A 156 -1.32 -8.07 -14.38
C GLY A 156 -2.85 -8.23 -14.49
N ALA A 157 -3.66 -7.19 -14.32
CA ALA A 157 -5.11 -7.26 -14.41
C ALA A 157 -5.62 -7.88 -15.75
N GLY A 158 -4.92 -7.60 -16.85
CA GLY A 158 -5.26 -8.16 -18.18
C GLY A 158 -4.79 -9.61 -18.40
N THR A 159 -3.96 -10.17 -17.52
CA THR A 159 -3.41 -11.53 -17.64
C THR A 159 -4.07 -12.53 -16.70
N GLY A 160 -4.97 -12.06 -15.82
CA GLY A 160 -5.58 -12.86 -14.76
C GLY A 160 -4.68 -13.18 -13.58
N VAL A 161 -3.42 -12.75 -13.61
CA VAL A 161 -2.46 -12.88 -12.49
C VAL A 161 -2.10 -11.48 -12.01
N CYS A 162 -2.90 -10.97 -11.06
CA CYS A 162 -2.75 -9.63 -10.53
C CYS A 162 -1.60 -9.51 -9.54
N GLN A 163 -0.88 -8.40 -9.61
CA GLN A 163 0.16 -8.06 -8.63
C GLN A 163 -0.44 -7.86 -7.23
N PHE A 164 -1.64 -7.32 -7.17
CA PHE A 164 -2.44 -7.16 -5.96
C PHE A 164 -3.70 -8.01 -6.10
N SER A 165 -3.95 -8.91 -5.15
CA SER A 165 -5.02 -9.91 -5.22
C SER A 165 -6.40 -9.28 -5.38
N PHE A 166 -6.66 -8.19 -4.68
CA PHE A 166 -7.94 -7.50 -4.69
C PHE A 166 -8.38 -7.00 -6.08
N VAL A 167 -7.44 -6.84 -7.01
CA VAL A 167 -7.76 -6.45 -8.38
C VAL A 167 -8.44 -7.58 -9.13
N CYS A 168 -8.09 -8.85 -8.84
CA CYS A 168 -8.57 -10.03 -9.54
C CYS A 168 -9.62 -10.86 -8.76
N ASP A 169 -9.72 -10.73 -7.44
CA ASP A 169 -10.56 -11.57 -6.56
C ASP A 169 -12.02 -11.09 -6.41
N GLY A 170 -12.39 -10.06 -7.16
CA GLY A 170 -13.73 -9.46 -7.10
C GLY A 170 -13.95 -8.47 -5.96
N ALA A 171 -12.94 -8.18 -5.13
CA ALA A 171 -13.05 -7.20 -4.03
C ALA A 171 -13.49 -5.81 -4.52
N LEU A 172 -13.04 -5.41 -5.71
CA LEU A 172 -13.40 -4.13 -6.33
C LEU A 172 -14.89 -3.98 -6.70
N TYR A 173 -15.66 -5.06 -6.66
CA TYR A 173 -17.10 -5.05 -6.92
C TYR A 173 -17.95 -4.99 -5.64
N ARG A 174 -17.32 -4.95 -4.47
CA ARG A 174 -17.96 -4.77 -3.17
C ARG A 174 -17.85 -3.34 -2.72
N ALA A 175 -18.90 -2.79 -2.12
CA ALA A 175 -18.85 -1.45 -1.54
C ALA A 175 -17.87 -1.42 -0.36
N PRO A 176 -16.93 -0.48 -0.31
CA PRO A 176 -16.01 -0.37 0.80
C PRO A 176 -16.70 0.19 2.05
N ALA A 177 -16.18 -0.16 3.24
CA ALA A 177 -16.57 0.45 4.50
C ALA A 177 -16.12 1.93 4.52
N ARG A 178 -17.07 2.85 4.71
CA ARG A 178 -16.86 4.29 4.54
C ARG A 178 -15.68 4.84 5.36
N ASP A 179 -15.65 4.54 6.65
CA ASP A 179 -14.63 5.08 7.55
C ASP A 179 -13.24 4.50 7.26
N ALA A 180 -13.17 3.21 6.92
CA ALA A 180 -11.90 2.58 6.55
C ALA A 180 -11.39 3.11 5.21
N TRP A 181 -12.30 3.36 4.26
CA TRP A 181 -11.96 4.00 3.00
C TRP A 181 -11.43 5.43 3.18
N ALA A 182 -12.11 6.24 4.00
CA ALA A 182 -11.66 7.60 4.29
C ALA A 182 -10.26 7.63 4.93
N ARG A 183 -9.99 6.71 5.89
CA ARG A 183 -8.65 6.57 6.46
C ARG A 183 -7.59 6.15 5.43
N ALA A 184 -7.94 5.27 4.49
CA ALA A 184 -7.05 4.87 3.41
C ALA A 184 -6.80 6.02 2.43
N GLU A 185 -7.82 6.82 2.13
CA GLU A 185 -7.72 8.00 1.27
C GLU A 185 -6.81 9.07 1.87
N ASP A 186 -6.90 9.31 3.18
CA ASP A 186 -6.02 10.25 3.88
C ASP A 186 -4.54 9.83 3.77
N ILE A 187 -4.25 8.53 3.95
CA ILE A 187 -2.89 7.98 3.76
C ILE A 187 -2.44 8.13 2.30
N ALA A 188 -3.32 7.81 1.35
CA ALA A 188 -3.02 7.92 -0.07
C ALA A 188 -2.69 9.37 -0.46
N ARG A 189 -3.48 10.33 0.02
CA ARG A 189 -3.26 11.76 -0.19
C ARG A 189 -1.90 12.20 0.37
N GLN A 190 -1.61 11.88 1.63
CA GLN A 190 -0.32 12.20 2.25
C GLN A 190 0.86 11.65 1.43
N ALA A 191 0.79 10.40 0.98
CA ALA A 191 1.83 9.77 0.18
C ALA A 191 2.05 10.48 -1.16
N LEU A 192 0.96 10.88 -1.84
CA LEU A 192 1.01 11.60 -3.11
C LEU A 192 1.46 13.07 -2.95
N ASP A 193 1.31 13.64 -1.75
CA ASP A 193 1.73 14.99 -1.39
C ASP A 193 3.15 15.06 -0.80
N GLY A 194 3.90 13.95 -0.83
CA GLY A 194 5.31 13.95 -0.46
C GLY A 194 5.64 13.33 0.89
N TYR A 195 4.70 12.78 1.63
CA TYR A 195 5.00 12.01 2.83
C TYR A 195 5.86 10.78 2.49
N VAL A 196 6.85 10.49 3.32
CA VAL A 196 7.75 9.34 3.18
C VAL A 196 7.67 8.46 4.42
N GLU A 197 7.33 7.19 4.24
CA GLU A 197 7.46 6.20 5.30
C GLU A 197 8.90 5.67 5.32
N THR A 198 9.69 6.22 6.25
CA THR A 198 11.13 5.98 6.30
C THR A 198 11.49 4.58 6.80
N ALA A 199 10.60 3.93 7.56
CA ALA A 199 10.86 2.62 8.16
C ALA A 199 11.04 1.51 7.12
N VAL A 200 10.47 1.67 5.91
CA VAL A 200 10.58 0.68 4.83
C VAL A 200 11.54 1.11 3.72
N GLY A 201 12.02 2.35 3.75
CA GLY A 201 12.99 2.86 2.77
C GLY A 201 12.60 2.56 1.33
N GLU A 202 13.50 1.91 0.59
CA GLU A 202 13.32 1.55 -0.82
C GLU A 202 12.67 0.15 -1.01
N ALA A 203 11.83 -0.30 -0.06
CA ALA A 203 11.11 -1.56 -0.21
C ALA A 203 10.18 -1.54 -1.44
N THR A 204 10.16 -2.65 -2.17
CA THR A 204 9.32 -2.85 -3.37
C THR A 204 8.43 -4.09 -3.27
N HIS A 205 8.65 -4.93 -2.26
CA HIS A 205 7.90 -6.15 -2.03
C HIS A 205 7.50 -6.26 -0.57
N TYR A 206 6.40 -6.93 -0.32
CA TYR A 206 5.96 -7.33 1.02
C TYR A 206 5.08 -8.56 0.93
N HIS A 207 4.92 -9.23 2.03
CA HIS A 207 3.94 -10.28 2.24
C HIS A 207 3.52 -10.29 3.72
N ALA A 208 2.38 -10.93 4.00
CA ALA A 208 1.95 -11.14 5.37
C ALA A 208 2.82 -12.18 6.08
N ASP A 209 3.08 -12.04 7.37
CA ASP A 209 3.96 -12.90 8.15
C ASP A 209 3.53 -14.38 8.22
N TYR A 210 2.24 -14.63 7.99
CA TYR A 210 1.65 -15.97 7.97
C TYR A 210 1.77 -16.70 6.61
N VAL A 211 2.43 -16.11 5.62
CA VAL A 211 2.84 -16.79 4.38
C VAL A 211 4.34 -16.69 4.20
N ALA A 212 4.98 -17.72 3.62
CA ALA A 212 6.40 -17.74 3.32
C ALA A 212 6.61 -17.92 1.81
N PRO A 213 6.65 -16.83 1.03
CA PRO A 213 6.86 -16.92 -0.41
C PRO A 213 8.25 -17.45 -0.74
N ARG A 214 8.35 -18.24 -1.82
CA ARG A 214 9.64 -18.77 -2.30
C ARG A 214 10.64 -17.69 -2.69
N TRP A 215 10.16 -16.50 -3.07
CA TRP A 215 11.01 -15.37 -3.43
C TRP A 215 11.60 -14.61 -2.24
N ALA A 216 11.02 -14.73 -1.02
CA ALA A 216 11.45 -13.93 0.13
C ALA A 216 12.98 -14.07 0.42
N PRO A 217 13.59 -15.26 0.37
CA PRO A 217 15.04 -15.39 0.59
C PRO A 217 15.90 -14.77 -0.53
N LEU A 218 15.33 -14.47 -1.69
CA LEU A 218 16.06 -13.86 -2.82
C LEU A 218 16.20 -12.35 -2.66
N LEU A 219 15.42 -11.73 -1.76
CA LEU A 219 15.36 -10.30 -1.52
C LEU A 219 15.96 -9.95 -0.15
N SER A 220 16.24 -8.68 0.05
CA SER A 220 16.75 -8.15 1.32
C SER A 220 15.58 -7.75 2.23
N LYS A 221 15.37 -8.46 3.32
CA LYS A 221 14.37 -8.14 4.35
C LYS A 221 14.75 -6.84 5.06
N VAL A 222 13.87 -5.83 5.06
CA VAL A 222 14.20 -4.51 5.61
C VAL A 222 13.41 -4.15 6.85
N ALA A 223 12.12 -4.50 6.92
CA ALA A 223 11.27 -4.16 8.06
C ALA A 223 10.16 -5.19 8.24
N GLN A 224 9.60 -5.22 9.44
CA GLN A 224 8.30 -5.82 9.71
C GLN A 224 7.45 -4.79 10.45
N ILE A 225 6.28 -4.48 9.93
CA ILE A 225 5.32 -3.52 10.51
C ILE A 225 3.96 -4.20 10.50
N GLY A 226 3.35 -4.34 11.69
CA GLY A 226 2.14 -5.14 11.81
C GLY A 226 2.37 -6.58 11.33
N GLN A 227 1.50 -7.06 10.47
CA GLN A 227 1.60 -8.38 9.87
C GLN A 227 2.42 -8.39 8.58
N HIS A 228 2.86 -7.25 8.06
CA HIS A 228 3.60 -7.18 6.81
C HIS A 228 5.10 -7.17 7.02
N ILE A 229 5.81 -8.00 6.22
CA ILE A 229 7.27 -8.04 6.14
C ILE A 229 7.69 -7.45 4.81
N PHE A 230 8.55 -6.42 4.85
CA PHE A 230 8.95 -5.61 3.70
C PHE A 230 10.35 -5.98 3.21
N TYR A 231 10.52 -5.96 1.89
CA TYR A 231 11.76 -6.34 1.22
C TYR A 231 12.13 -5.36 0.12
N ARG A 232 13.43 -5.17 -0.08
CA ARG A 232 13.99 -4.45 -1.23
C ARG A 232 14.75 -5.41 -2.14
N TRP A 233 15.01 -5.00 -3.36
CA TRP A 233 15.90 -5.73 -4.25
C TRP A 233 17.29 -5.91 -3.62
N PRO A 234 18.03 -7.00 -3.90
CA PRO A 234 19.35 -7.22 -3.35
C PRO A 234 20.40 -6.31 -4.02
N GLY A 235 21.43 -5.98 -3.24
CA GLY A 235 22.58 -5.21 -3.72
C GLY A 235 22.21 -3.83 -4.26
N ALA A 236 22.96 -3.34 -5.24
CA ALA A 236 22.81 -2.02 -5.80
C ALA A 236 21.43 -1.73 -6.41
N TRP A 237 20.72 -2.77 -6.83
CA TRP A 237 19.38 -2.63 -7.42
C TRP A 237 18.30 -2.26 -6.40
N GLY A 238 18.52 -2.54 -5.13
CA GLY A 238 17.67 -2.09 -4.02
C GLY A 238 18.13 -0.80 -3.36
N GLN A 239 19.11 -0.09 -3.90
CA GLN A 239 19.62 1.16 -3.35
C GLN A 239 19.02 2.39 -4.05
N PRO A 240 19.00 3.58 -3.42
CA PRO A 240 18.36 4.78 -3.95
C PRO A 240 18.74 5.13 -5.39
N ALA A 241 19.97 4.84 -5.82
CA ALA A 241 20.46 5.10 -7.16
C ALA A 241 19.72 4.31 -8.27
N ALA A 242 19.07 3.19 -7.93
CA ALA A 242 18.28 2.39 -8.88
C ALA A 242 16.89 2.98 -9.16
N PHE A 243 16.39 3.84 -8.27
CA PHE A 243 15.04 4.39 -8.34
C PHE A 243 14.98 5.67 -9.19
N THR A 244 15.21 5.51 -10.49
CA THR A 244 15.36 6.61 -11.47
C THR A 244 14.10 6.88 -12.29
N GLY A 245 13.06 6.05 -12.15
CA GLY A 245 11.80 6.19 -12.87
C GLY A 245 11.09 7.50 -12.56
N ARG A 246 10.44 8.06 -13.58
CA ARG A 246 9.65 9.28 -13.47
C ARG A 246 8.18 8.95 -13.70
N TYR A 247 7.30 9.62 -13.00
CA TYR A 247 5.87 9.56 -13.24
C TYR A 247 5.54 10.07 -14.65
N ILE A 248 4.69 9.36 -15.36
CA ILE A 248 4.33 9.67 -16.76
C ILE A 248 2.83 9.96 -16.96
N GLY A 249 2.08 10.16 -15.85
CA GLY A 249 0.63 10.27 -15.87
C GLY A 249 -0.06 8.92 -15.74
N GLU A 250 -1.37 8.93 -15.51
CA GLU A 250 -2.16 7.71 -15.36
C GLU A 250 -2.68 7.21 -16.71
N PRO A 251 -2.50 5.92 -17.05
CA PRO A 251 -2.70 5.43 -18.41
C PRO A 251 -4.17 5.39 -18.82
N ARG A 252 -5.09 5.10 -17.91
CA ARG A 252 -6.53 4.92 -18.18
C ARG A 252 -7.36 5.20 -16.94
N ASP A 253 -8.68 5.26 -17.13
CA ASP A 253 -9.64 5.19 -16.04
C ASP A 253 -9.45 3.86 -15.27
N PRO A 254 -9.18 3.91 -13.96
CA PRO A 254 -9.05 2.71 -13.13
C PRO A 254 -10.24 1.75 -13.23
N LEU A 255 -11.45 2.29 -13.40
CA LEU A 255 -12.65 1.47 -13.56
C LEU A 255 -12.62 0.62 -14.83
N SER A 256 -12.00 1.13 -15.90
CA SER A 256 -11.86 0.38 -17.17
C SER A 256 -10.74 -0.67 -17.13
N MET A 257 -9.87 -0.61 -16.13
CA MET A 257 -8.78 -1.57 -15.93
C MET A 257 -9.19 -2.77 -15.06
N ARG A 258 -10.37 -2.75 -14.47
CA ARG A 258 -10.89 -3.88 -13.68
C ARG A 258 -11.09 -5.09 -14.59
N PRO A 259 -10.68 -6.29 -14.15
CA PRO A 259 -11.11 -7.53 -14.79
C PRO A 259 -12.64 -7.63 -14.81
N SER A 260 -13.18 -8.45 -15.70
CA SER A 260 -14.61 -8.76 -15.69
C SER A 260 -15.03 -9.29 -14.32
N LYS A 261 -16.24 -8.95 -13.89
CA LYS A 261 -16.77 -9.45 -12.60
C LYS A 261 -16.71 -10.98 -12.60
N PRO A 262 -16.09 -11.61 -11.59
CA PRO A 262 -16.06 -13.06 -11.50
C PRO A 262 -17.47 -13.62 -11.44
N THR A 263 -17.71 -14.76 -12.07
CA THR A 263 -18.96 -15.51 -11.92
C THR A 263 -19.05 -16.11 -10.52
N ALA A 264 -20.26 -16.45 -10.07
CA ALA A 264 -20.46 -17.10 -8.76
C ALA A 264 -19.62 -18.38 -8.62
N GLU A 265 -19.50 -19.19 -9.69
CA GLU A 265 -18.68 -20.40 -9.73
C GLU A 265 -17.17 -20.11 -9.58
N GLN A 266 -16.70 -19.00 -10.15
CA GLN A 266 -15.30 -18.59 -10.00
C GLN A 266 -15.01 -18.12 -8.56
N ILE A 267 -15.99 -17.52 -7.89
CA ILE A 267 -15.85 -17.09 -6.49
C ILE A 267 -15.85 -18.29 -5.55
N GLU A 268 -16.68 -19.31 -5.80
CA GLU A 268 -16.71 -20.55 -5.01
C GLU A 268 -15.44 -21.39 -5.15
N GLY A 269 -14.77 -21.34 -6.30
CA GLY A 269 -13.52 -22.08 -6.56
C GLY A 269 -12.26 -21.36 -6.07
N MET A 270 -12.34 -20.13 -5.58
CA MET A 270 -11.18 -19.41 -5.04
C MET A 270 -10.79 -19.97 -3.67
N PRO A 271 -9.51 -20.32 -3.44
CA PRO A 271 -9.07 -20.72 -2.13
C PRO A 271 -9.31 -19.59 -1.14
N ILE A 272 -10.12 -19.84 -0.14
CA ILE A 272 -10.31 -18.94 0.99
C ILE A 272 -8.98 -18.95 1.75
N VAL A 273 -8.16 -17.94 1.55
CA VAL A 273 -7.01 -17.69 2.42
C VAL A 273 -7.60 -17.11 3.70
N GLU A 274 -7.93 -17.99 4.64
CA GLU A 274 -8.27 -17.56 6.00
C GLU A 274 -7.07 -16.83 6.58
N SER A 275 -7.20 -15.51 6.70
CA SER A 275 -6.28 -14.74 7.52
C SER A 275 -6.54 -15.14 8.98
N PRO A 276 -5.60 -15.76 9.68
CA PRO A 276 -5.75 -16.02 11.10
C PRO A 276 -5.61 -14.69 11.83
N ALA A 277 -6.63 -13.85 11.78
CA ALA A 277 -6.70 -12.64 12.57
C ALA A 277 -6.93 -13.02 14.04
N GLY A 278 -5.85 -13.38 14.71
CA GLY A 278 -5.80 -13.33 16.16
C GLY A 278 -5.99 -11.89 16.62
N PRO A 279 -6.54 -11.64 17.83
CA PRO A 279 -6.77 -10.29 18.31
C PRO A 279 -5.43 -9.56 18.43
N ILE A 280 -5.33 -8.37 17.82
CA ILE A 280 -4.23 -7.44 18.04
C ILE A 280 -4.36 -6.94 19.48
N THR A 281 -3.52 -7.41 20.38
CA THR A 281 -3.49 -7.02 21.78
C THR A 281 -2.47 -5.89 21.99
N ASP A 282 -2.76 -4.71 21.49
CA ASP A 282 -2.01 -3.50 21.85
C ASP A 282 -2.84 -2.49 22.68
N GLY A 283 -3.86 -2.94 23.37
CA GLY A 283 -4.66 -2.07 24.26
C GLY A 283 -5.61 -1.09 23.56
N THR A 284 -5.54 -0.89 22.27
CA THR A 284 -6.52 -0.15 21.48
C THR A 284 -7.40 -1.14 20.72
N VAL A 285 -8.36 -1.72 21.42
CA VAL A 285 -9.43 -2.49 20.78
C VAL A 285 -10.24 -1.51 19.92
N LEU A 286 -9.89 -1.39 18.64
CA LEU A 286 -10.81 -0.81 17.68
C LEU A 286 -12.03 -1.72 17.62
N LYS A 287 -13.08 -1.33 18.35
CA LYS A 287 -14.35 -2.03 18.37
C LYS A 287 -14.86 -2.03 16.92
N ARG A 288 -14.76 -3.17 16.27
CA ARG A 288 -15.24 -3.36 14.90
C ARG A 288 -16.69 -2.94 14.83
N ALA A 289 -17.05 -2.05 13.92
CA ALA A 289 -18.45 -1.81 13.62
C ALA A 289 -19.06 -3.13 13.13
N PRO A 290 -20.31 -3.45 13.51
CA PRO A 290 -20.97 -4.73 13.16
C PRO A 290 -21.06 -4.99 11.64
N ASP A 291 -20.88 -3.94 10.82
CA ASP A 291 -20.97 -3.90 9.37
C ASP A 291 -19.63 -3.65 8.67
N ASP A 292 -18.50 -3.68 9.40
CA ASP A 292 -17.16 -3.58 8.83
C ASP A 292 -16.77 -4.92 8.18
N VAL A 293 -17.18 -5.09 6.93
CA VAL A 293 -16.89 -6.29 6.10
C VAL A 293 -15.57 -6.20 5.34
N GLY A 294 -14.69 -5.27 5.69
CA GLY A 294 -13.34 -5.14 5.13
C GLY A 294 -12.38 -6.28 5.50
N GLY A 295 -12.88 -7.39 6.03
CA GLY A 295 -12.18 -8.64 6.33
C GLY A 295 -13.07 -9.82 6.01
N LEU A 296 -12.46 -10.95 5.74
CA LEU A 296 -13.12 -12.23 5.47
C LEU A 296 -14.20 -12.51 6.52
N LEU A 297 -15.43 -12.72 6.06
CA LEU A 297 -16.52 -13.18 6.90
C LEU A 297 -16.16 -14.58 7.44
N ASP A 298 -16.19 -14.73 8.75
CA ASP A 298 -16.08 -16.05 9.38
C ASP A 298 -17.49 -16.72 9.38
N PRO A 299 -17.78 -17.66 8.46
CA PRO A 299 -19.09 -18.28 8.36
C PRO A 299 -19.41 -19.14 9.58
N SER A 300 -18.44 -19.51 10.42
CA SER A 300 -18.65 -20.32 11.62
C SER A 300 -19.33 -19.54 12.75
N LYS A 301 -19.37 -18.20 12.67
CA LYS A 301 -19.95 -17.31 13.67
C LYS A 301 -21.39 -16.88 13.37
N GLY A 302 -22.03 -17.45 12.38
CA GLY A 302 -23.47 -17.27 12.12
C GLY A 302 -23.89 -15.85 11.79
N TRP A 303 -23.16 -15.17 10.91
CA TRP A 303 -23.54 -13.84 10.43
C TRP A 303 -24.74 -13.92 9.49
N THR A 304 -25.86 -13.34 9.89
CA THR A 304 -26.96 -13.04 8.98
C THR A 304 -26.79 -11.65 8.42
N LEU A 305 -26.60 -11.53 7.11
CA LEU A 305 -26.57 -10.26 6.42
C LEU A 305 -27.99 -9.68 6.38
N SER A 306 -28.32 -8.74 7.26
CA SER A 306 -29.55 -7.96 7.16
C SER A 306 -29.35 -6.89 6.11
N ILE A 307 -29.77 -7.13 4.87
CA ILE A 307 -29.84 -6.08 3.85
C ILE A 307 -31.13 -5.31 4.14
N PRO A 308 -31.07 -4.00 4.46
CA PRO A 308 -32.29 -3.20 4.58
C PRO A 308 -33.06 -3.22 3.25
N ASP A 309 -34.34 -3.47 3.30
CA ASP A 309 -35.21 -3.40 2.14
C ASP A 309 -35.18 -1.97 1.59
N PRO A 310 -34.81 -1.76 0.31
CA PRO A 310 -34.73 -0.41 -0.29
C PRO A 310 -36.07 0.32 -0.32
N THR A 311 -37.18 -0.35 -0.04
CA THR A 311 -38.52 0.27 0.03
C THR A 311 -38.84 0.89 1.40
N GLN A 312 -37.97 0.76 2.42
CA GLN A 312 -38.16 1.32 3.77
C GLN A 312 -37.32 2.55 4.08
N SER A 313 -36.75 3.22 3.10
CA SER A 313 -36.02 4.48 3.29
C SER A 313 -36.96 5.69 3.30
N ASP A 314 -37.80 5.79 4.31
CA ASP A 314 -38.43 7.06 4.66
C ASP A 314 -37.57 7.81 5.67
N GLY A 315 -37.06 8.94 5.22
CA GLY A 315 -36.55 10.09 5.92
C GLY A 315 -36.10 9.95 7.38
N GLY A 316 -34.82 9.83 7.58
CA GLY A 316 -34.10 10.36 8.73
C GLY A 316 -34.65 10.02 10.12
N ALA A 317 -34.49 8.76 10.60
CA ALA A 317 -34.38 8.46 12.01
C ALA A 317 -33.83 7.03 12.18
N THR A 318 -32.70 6.91 12.85
CA THR A 318 -32.10 5.63 13.26
C THR A 318 -33.08 4.91 14.21
N LYS A 319 -33.85 3.95 13.72
CA LYS A 319 -34.57 3.01 14.59
C LYS A 319 -33.64 1.87 14.93
N THR A 320 -33.29 1.75 16.19
CA THR A 320 -32.61 0.60 16.76
C THR A 320 -33.53 -0.63 16.60
N ILE A 321 -33.15 -1.58 15.78
CA ILE A 321 -33.87 -2.84 15.65
C ILE A 321 -33.46 -3.72 16.82
N ALA A 322 -34.45 -4.05 17.67
CA ALA A 322 -34.28 -4.96 18.77
C ALA A 322 -33.92 -6.35 18.24
N THR A 323 -32.89 -6.93 18.80
CA THR A 323 -32.40 -8.29 18.54
C THR A 323 -33.53 -9.31 18.88
N GLN A 324 -34.03 -9.99 17.88
CA GLN A 324 -34.94 -11.13 18.11
C GLN A 324 -34.08 -12.35 18.38
N GLU A 325 -34.03 -12.77 19.65
CA GLU A 325 -33.42 -14.03 20.05
C GLU A 325 -34.17 -15.20 19.40
N THR A 326 -33.53 -15.89 18.47
CA THR A 326 -34.00 -17.17 17.98
C THR A 326 -33.64 -18.27 18.98
N LYS A 327 -34.63 -18.81 19.63
CA LYS A 327 -34.57 -19.98 20.52
C LYS A 327 -33.97 -21.17 19.77
N PRO A 328 -32.98 -21.90 20.32
CA PRO A 328 -32.44 -23.07 19.63
C PRO A 328 -33.49 -24.21 19.59
N ALA A 329 -33.64 -24.79 18.42
CA ALA A 329 -34.46 -25.98 18.21
C ALA A 329 -33.81 -27.19 18.90
N THR A 330 -34.51 -27.77 19.87
CA THR A 330 -34.11 -29.01 20.56
C THR A 330 -34.36 -30.17 19.61
N THR A 331 -33.30 -30.73 19.02
CA THR A 331 -33.38 -32.00 18.29
C THR A 331 -33.08 -33.12 19.26
N THR A 332 -34.09 -33.87 19.65
CA THR A 332 -33.97 -35.15 20.34
C THR A 332 -33.39 -36.17 19.37
N ALA A 333 -32.16 -36.55 19.53
CA ALA A 333 -31.55 -37.68 18.84
C ALA A 333 -31.81 -38.95 19.69
N GLU A 334 -32.67 -39.82 19.18
CA GLU A 334 -32.89 -41.18 19.67
C GLU A 334 -31.69 -42.04 19.27
N ALA A 335 -31.08 -42.67 20.29
CA ALA A 335 -29.92 -43.54 20.14
C ALA A 335 -30.35 -44.91 19.63
N ALA A 336 -29.91 -45.29 18.42
CA ALA A 336 -29.94 -46.68 17.95
C ALA A 336 -28.52 -47.25 17.98
N ALA A 337 -28.30 -48.26 18.79
CA ALA A 337 -27.06 -49.01 18.89
C ALA A 337 -26.79 -49.87 17.63
N PRO A 338 -25.59 -50.00 17.13
CA PRO A 338 -25.26 -50.94 16.07
C PRO A 338 -24.95 -52.32 16.64
N ALA A 339 -25.59 -53.34 16.03
CA ALA A 339 -25.32 -54.76 16.26
C ALA A 339 -23.93 -55.15 15.74
N VAL A 340 -23.22 -55.86 16.60
CA VAL A 340 -21.95 -56.55 16.28
C VAL A 340 -22.21 -57.75 15.42
N THR A 341 -21.66 -57.80 14.21
CA THR A 341 -21.56 -59.05 13.42
C THR A 341 -20.07 -59.45 13.31
N GLN A 342 -19.76 -60.53 14.00
CA GLN A 342 -18.51 -61.27 13.79
C GLN A 342 -18.59 -62.00 12.44
N VAL A 343 -17.54 -61.88 11.65
CA VAL A 343 -17.25 -62.87 10.58
C VAL A 343 -15.83 -63.39 10.76
N ALA A 344 -15.80 -64.71 10.86
CA ALA A 344 -14.62 -65.53 11.09
C ALA A 344 -13.75 -65.64 9.83
N SER A 345 -12.50 -65.90 10.11
CA SER A 345 -11.38 -66.37 9.29
C SER A 345 -11.72 -67.36 8.18
N ARG A 346 -11.13 -67.10 6.99
CA ARG A 346 -10.29 -68.10 6.26
C ARG A 346 -9.31 -67.37 5.37
#